data_db9a5ad6a93b22f48fd3d6e8b643f7da
#
_entry.id   db9a5ad6a93b22f48fd3d6e8b643f7da
#
_cell.length_a   1.000
_cell.length_b   1.000
_cell.length_c   1.000
_cell.angle_alpha   90.00
_cell.angle_beta   90.00
_cell.angle_gamma   90.00
#
_symmetry.space_group_name_H-M   'P 1'
#
loop_
_entity.id
_entity.type
_entity.pdbx_description
1 polymer ?
#
loop_
_entity_poly.entity_id
_entity_poly.type
_entity_poly.pdbx_seq_one_letter_code
_entity_poly.pdbx_strand_id
1 'polypeptide(L)'
;MRAVFVQRGESVDFTPLRDVAAGEVLVVGGLPGVVKTAVKAGSLGALALTGVYDIAKDGLAVAAGDRLFWDDTRKLATLAAADGVFLGLAAANAPATAPRARVILNFGQSGVGGEAASDTDYEWQTI
;
A
#
# COMPACT_ATOMS: atom_id res chain seq x y z
N MET A 1 2.88 8.26 30.17
CA MET A 1 2.25 7.58 29.03
C MET A 1 3.24 7.52 27.88
N ARG A 2 3.41 6.34 27.30
CA ARG A 2 4.40 6.17 26.26
C ARG A 2 3.83 6.38 24.86
N ALA A 3 2.54 6.18 24.69
CA ALA A 3 1.89 6.41 23.41
C ALA A 3 0.73 7.36 23.61
N VAL A 4 0.61 8.30 22.70
CA VAL A 4 -0.46 9.28 22.76
C VAL A 4 -1.21 9.21 21.43
N PHE A 5 -2.51 9.02 21.51
CA PHE A 5 -3.34 8.99 20.32
C PHE A 5 -3.31 10.37 19.66
N VAL A 6 -3.02 10.41 18.36
CA VAL A 6 -2.97 11.65 17.59
C VAL A 6 -4.18 11.73 16.67
N GLN A 7 -4.39 10.68 15.88
CA GLN A 7 -5.49 10.65 14.92
C GLN A 7 -5.65 9.24 14.37
N ARG A 8 -6.76 9.00 13.71
CA ARG A 8 -6.94 7.74 13.00
C ARG A 8 -5.96 7.69 11.84
N GLY A 9 -5.42 6.50 11.58
CA GLY A 9 -4.36 6.32 10.59
C GLY A 9 -4.85 6.05 9.19
N GLU A 10 -6.04 6.50 8.85
CA GLU A 10 -6.58 6.26 7.51
C GLU A 10 -5.94 7.14 6.46
N SER A 11 -5.45 8.29 6.86
CA SER A 11 -4.69 9.15 5.97
C SER A 11 -3.73 9.98 6.79
N VAL A 12 -2.71 10.49 6.11
CA VAL A 12 -1.72 11.37 6.74
C VAL A 12 -1.56 12.62 5.90
N ASP A 13 -1.10 13.66 6.55
CA ASP A 13 -0.80 14.92 5.86
C ASP A 13 0.51 14.78 5.11
N PHE A 14 0.58 15.40 3.95
CA PHE A 14 1.83 15.48 3.20
C PHE A 14 1.86 16.77 2.39
N THR A 15 3.06 17.19 2.03
CA THR A 15 3.26 18.38 1.21
C THR A 15 4.09 17.96 0.00
N PRO A 16 3.49 17.91 -1.19
CA PRO A 16 4.21 17.43 -2.37
C PRO A 16 5.18 18.48 -2.89
N LEU A 17 6.21 18.02 -3.59
CA LEU A 17 7.19 18.89 -4.23
C LEU A 17 6.78 19.26 -5.64
N ARG A 18 5.78 18.62 -6.19
CA ARG A 18 5.20 18.91 -7.50
C ARG A 18 3.69 18.79 -7.38
N ASP A 19 2.98 19.30 -8.38
CA ASP A 19 1.54 19.10 -8.43
C ASP A 19 1.24 17.62 -8.56
N VAL A 20 0.30 17.14 -7.78
CA VAL A 20 -0.12 15.74 -7.83
C VAL A 20 -1.61 15.67 -8.07
N ALA A 21 -2.04 14.64 -8.78
CA ALA A 21 -3.43 14.44 -9.14
C ALA A 21 -4.07 13.45 -8.19
N ALA A 22 -5.39 13.54 -8.06
CA ALA A 22 -6.16 12.56 -7.32
C ALA A 22 -5.93 11.18 -7.92
N GLY A 23 -5.72 10.18 -7.07
CA GLY A 23 -5.51 8.82 -7.51
C GLY A 23 -4.06 8.44 -7.76
N GLU A 24 -3.14 9.38 -7.71
CA GLU A 24 -1.72 9.02 -7.81
C GLU A 24 -1.29 8.23 -6.59
N VAL A 25 -0.43 7.24 -6.82
CA VAL A 25 0.21 6.51 -5.74
C VAL A 25 1.55 7.16 -5.47
N LEU A 26 1.78 7.55 -4.23
CA LEU A 26 3.03 8.15 -3.81
C LEU A 26 3.63 7.31 -2.71
N VAL A 27 4.96 7.31 -2.66
CA VAL A 27 5.68 6.63 -1.59
C VAL A 27 6.37 7.71 -0.76
N VAL A 28 5.93 7.85 0.47
CA VAL A 28 6.50 8.84 1.38
C VAL A 28 7.31 8.09 2.42
N GLY A 29 8.63 8.18 2.31
CA GLY A 29 9.50 7.49 3.26
C GLY A 29 9.31 5.99 3.31
N GLY A 30 9.02 5.38 2.18
CA GLY A 30 8.76 3.94 2.14
C GLY A 30 7.33 3.54 2.43
N LEU A 31 6.47 4.51 2.68
CA LEU A 31 5.06 4.26 2.97
C LEU A 31 4.24 4.64 1.75
N PRO A 32 3.62 3.68 1.05
CA PRO A 32 2.81 4.02 -0.10
C PRO A 32 1.43 4.50 0.32
N GLY A 33 0.88 5.40 -0.47
CA GLY A 33 -0.46 5.90 -0.24
C GLY A 33 -1.06 6.44 -1.51
N VAL A 34 -2.33 6.77 -1.46
CA VAL A 34 -3.07 7.26 -2.62
C VAL A 34 -3.49 8.69 -2.34
N VAL A 35 -3.22 9.58 -3.30
CA VAL A 35 -3.61 10.99 -3.20
C VAL A 35 -5.12 11.06 -3.30
N LYS A 36 -5.77 11.65 -2.30
CA LYS A 36 -7.23 11.69 -2.25
C LYS A 36 -7.80 12.77 -3.16
N THR A 37 -7.21 13.94 -3.15
CA THR A 37 -7.61 15.05 -4.01
C THR A 37 -6.37 15.71 -4.56
N ALA A 38 -6.49 16.34 -5.71
CA ALA A 38 -5.35 17.02 -6.33
C ALA A 38 -4.75 18.03 -5.36
N VAL A 39 -3.43 18.08 -5.32
CA VAL A 39 -2.71 18.98 -4.42
C VAL A 39 -1.62 19.69 -5.22
N LYS A 40 -1.54 21.00 -5.07
CA LYS A 40 -0.48 21.76 -5.72
C LYS A 40 0.81 21.65 -4.93
N ALA A 41 1.92 21.77 -5.65
CA ALA A 41 3.24 21.75 -5.03
C ALA A 41 3.30 22.76 -3.89
N GLY A 42 3.83 22.34 -2.75
CA GLY A 42 3.98 23.20 -1.60
C GLY A 42 2.73 23.35 -0.73
N SER A 43 1.61 22.77 -1.15
CA SER A 43 0.37 22.85 -0.39
C SER A 43 0.19 21.61 0.44
N LEU A 44 -0.59 21.70 1.50
CA LEU A 44 -0.87 20.59 2.37
C LEU A 44 -1.98 19.72 1.75
N GLY A 45 -1.75 18.42 1.69
CA GLY A 45 -2.73 17.48 1.18
C GLY A 45 -2.85 16.27 2.08
N ALA A 46 -3.75 15.37 1.71
CA ALA A 46 -3.98 14.14 2.45
C ALA A 46 -3.64 12.93 1.56
N LEU A 47 -2.89 12.01 2.15
CA LEU A 47 -2.49 10.77 1.50
C LEU A 47 -3.22 9.63 2.20
N ALA A 48 -4.07 8.91 1.46
CA ALA A 48 -4.80 7.80 2.02
C ALA A 48 -3.87 6.60 2.20
N LEU A 49 -3.89 6.02 3.38
CA LEU A 49 -3.05 4.86 3.70
C LEU A 49 -3.83 3.56 3.76
N THR A 50 -5.16 3.63 3.78
CA THR A 50 -6.00 2.45 3.89
C THR A 50 -7.10 2.51 2.85
N GLY A 51 -7.74 1.38 2.65
CA GLY A 51 -8.85 1.29 1.72
C GLY A 51 -8.57 0.28 0.62
N VAL A 52 -9.55 0.08 -0.23
CA VAL A 52 -9.44 -0.85 -1.35
C VAL A 52 -9.43 -0.02 -2.63
N TYR A 53 -8.42 -0.21 -3.44
CA TYR A 53 -8.24 0.56 -4.66
C TYR A 53 -7.94 -0.35 -5.84
N ASP A 54 -8.41 0.04 -7.02
CA ASP A 54 -7.98 -0.60 -8.26
C ASP A 54 -6.76 0.16 -8.75
N ILE A 55 -5.63 -0.54 -8.82
CA ILE A 55 -4.34 0.07 -9.10
C ILE A 55 -3.74 -0.59 -10.34
N ALA A 56 -3.16 0.22 -11.22
CA ALA A 56 -2.51 -0.29 -12.42
C ALA A 56 -1.51 -1.37 -12.06
N LYS A 57 -1.47 -2.43 -12.85
CA LYS A 57 -0.57 -3.55 -12.59
C LYS A 57 0.18 -3.94 -13.85
N ASP A 58 1.24 -4.74 -13.67
CA ASP A 58 1.97 -5.29 -14.78
C ASP A 58 1.19 -6.45 -15.43
N GLY A 59 1.80 -7.12 -16.38
CA GLY A 59 1.17 -8.15 -17.17
C GLY A 59 1.10 -9.53 -16.52
N LEU A 60 1.25 -9.62 -15.22
CA LEU A 60 1.19 -10.90 -14.53
C LEU A 60 -0.17 -11.13 -13.92
N ALA A 61 -0.61 -12.38 -13.91
CA ALA A 61 -1.85 -12.74 -13.24
C ALA A 61 -1.68 -12.63 -11.74
N VAL A 62 -2.73 -12.19 -11.06
CA VAL A 62 -2.74 -11.96 -9.62
C VAL A 62 -3.85 -12.80 -9.02
N ALA A 63 -3.57 -13.46 -7.92
CA ALA A 63 -4.56 -14.21 -7.16
C ALA A 63 -4.90 -13.45 -5.88
N ALA A 64 -6.14 -13.60 -5.43
CA ALA A 64 -6.57 -12.99 -4.18
C ALA A 64 -5.63 -13.43 -3.06
N GLY A 65 -5.20 -12.47 -2.25
CA GLY A 65 -4.27 -12.74 -1.17
C GLY A 65 -2.80 -12.55 -1.55
N ASP A 66 -2.50 -12.39 -2.83
CA ASP A 66 -1.11 -12.16 -3.24
C ASP A 66 -0.59 -10.84 -2.67
N ARG A 67 0.68 -10.85 -2.32
CA ARG A 67 1.35 -9.65 -1.85
C ARG A 67 1.76 -8.83 -3.06
N LEU A 68 1.40 -7.56 -3.04
CA LEU A 68 1.68 -6.66 -4.15
C LEU A 68 2.64 -5.57 -3.69
N PHE A 69 3.47 -5.13 -4.62
CA PHE A 69 4.50 -4.13 -4.37
C PHE A 69 4.35 -3.03 -5.39
N TRP A 70 4.68 -1.82 -4.99
CA TRP A 70 4.59 -0.67 -5.88
C TRP A 70 5.95 -0.40 -6.53
N ASP A 71 5.97 -0.49 -7.84
CA ASP A 71 7.16 -0.16 -8.63
C ASP A 71 7.05 1.31 -9.01
N ASP A 72 7.79 2.15 -8.32
CA ASP A 72 7.67 3.59 -8.51
C ASP A 72 8.30 4.06 -9.82
N THR A 73 9.14 3.25 -10.42
CA THR A 73 9.73 3.57 -11.72
C THR A 73 8.71 3.37 -12.83
N ARG A 74 8.04 2.22 -12.84
CA ARG A 74 7.04 1.92 -13.85
C ARG A 74 5.65 2.41 -13.49
N LYS A 75 5.45 2.85 -12.24
CA LYS A 75 4.17 3.36 -11.74
C LYS A 75 3.08 2.32 -11.83
N LEU A 76 3.35 1.14 -11.32
CA LEU A 76 2.37 0.06 -11.30
C LEU A 76 2.64 -0.90 -10.16
N ALA A 77 1.61 -1.71 -9.85
CA ALA A 77 1.72 -2.77 -8.86
C ALA A 77 2.30 -4.02 -9.51
N THR A 78 3.13 -4.73 -8.76
CA THR A 78 3.81 -5.92 -9.25
C THR A 78 3.91 -6.96 -8.14
N LEU A 79 4.10 -8.22 -8.54
CA LEU A 79 4.36 -9.30 -7.59
C LEU A 79 5.82 -9.35 -7.18
N ALA A 80 6.70 -8.63 -7.87
CA ALA A 80 8.14 -8.71 -7.64
C ALA A 80 8.54 -7.80 -6.48
N ALA A 81 8.85 -8.40 -5.34
CA ALA A 81 9.22 -7.65 -4.14
C ALA A 81 10.49 -6.81 -4.36
N ALA A 82 11.41 -7.30 -5.19
CA ALA A 82 12.68 -6.61 -5.40
C ALA A 82 12.51 -5.28 -6.12
N ASP A 83 11.39 -5.09 -6.80
CA ASP A 83 11.20 -3.91 -7.64
C ASP A 83 10.44 -2.79 -6.96
N GLY A 84 10.01 -2.97 -5.72
CA GLY A 84 9.21 -1.93 -5.12
C GLY A 84 9.02 -2.05 -3.62
N VAL A 85 8.15 -1.18 -3.11
CA VAL A 85 7.78 -1.21 -1.69
C VAL A 85 6.48 -1.95 -1.54
N PHE A 86 6.29 -2.57 -0.39
CA PHE A 86 5.06 -3.33 -0.13
C PHE A 86 3.86 -2.40 -0.26
N LEU A 87 2.88 -2.80 -1.07
CA LEU A 87 1.70 -1.99 -1.34
C LEU A 87 0.48 -2.49 -0.59
N GLY A 88 0.29 -3.80 -0.55
CA GLY A 88 -0.87 -4.40 0.11
C GLY A 88 -1.14 -5.79 -0.44
N LEU A 89 -2.32 -6.29 -0.14
CA LEU A 89 -2.74 -7.61 -0.61
C LEU A 89 -3.77 -7.46 -1.71
N ALA A 90 -3.73 -8.38 -2.67
CA ALA A 90 -4.76 -8.43 -3.69
C ALA A 90 -6.08 -8.85 -3.05
N ALA A 91 -7.14 -8.11 -3.33
CA ALA A 91 -8.47 -8.40 -2.80
C ALA A 91 -9.27 -9.32 -3.71
N ALA A 92 -8.78 -9.58 -4.91
CA ALA A 92 -9.49 -10.40 -5.90
C ALA A 92 -8.50 -10.92 -6.91
N ASN A 93 -8.91 -11.96 -7.63
CA ASN A 93 -8.11 -12.47 -8.74
C ASN A 93 -8.17 -11.46 -9.89
N ALA A 94 -7.07 -11.33 -10.61
CA ALA A 94 -7.00 -10.53 -11.81
C ALA A 94 -6.18 -11.29 -12.85
N PRO A 95 -6.72 -11.50 -14.06
CA PRO A 95 -5.96 -12.19 -15.10
C PRO A 95 -4.79 -11.32 -15.59
N ALA A 96 -3.85 -11.96 -16.27
CA ALA A 96 -2.68 -11.26 -16.78
C ALA A 96 -3.07 -10.08 -17.67
N THR A 97 -4.17 -10.21 -18.38
CA THR A 97 -4.63 -9.20 -19.34
C THR A 97 -5.36 -8.03 -18.68
N ALA A 98 -5.71 -8.15 -17.40
CA ALA A 98 -6.39 -7.05 -16.71
C ALA A 98 -5.42 -5.89 -16.49
N PRO A 99 -5.86 -4.65 -16.72
CA PRO A 99 -4.98 -3.50 -16.54
C PRO A 99 -4.77 -3.11 -15.09
N ARG A 100 -5.62 -3.59 -14.19
CA ARG A 100 -5.58 -3.19 -12.78
C ARG A 100 -5.76 -4.39 -11.87
N ALA A 101 -5.25 -4.25 -10.66
CA ALA A 101 -5.48 -5.21 -9.59
C ALA A 101 -6.20 -4.48 -8.46
N ARG A 102 -7.08 -5.18 -7.77
CA ARG A 102 -7.76 -4.63 -6.60
C ARG A 102 -6.91 -4.89 -5.37
N VAL A 103 -6.52 -3.84 -4.70
CA VAL A 103 -5.53 -3.89 -3.63
C VAL A 103 -6.12 -3.37 -2.33
N ILE A 104 -5.93 -4.14 -1.25
CA ILE A 104 -6.19 -3.64 0.09
C ILE A 104 -4.91 -2.97 0.54
N LEU A 105 -4.94 -1.65 0.59
CA LEU A 105 -3.75 -0.83 0.75
C LEU A 105 -3.12 -1.04 2.13
N ASN A 106 -1.81 -1.27 2.16
CA ASN A 106 -1.00 -1.41 3.38
C ASN A 106 -1.48 -2.50 4.34
N PHE A 107 -2.27 -3.43 3.84
CA PHE A 107 -2.81 -4.49 4.66
C PHE A 107 -2.00 -5.77 4.44
N GLY A 108 -1.76 -6.48 5.54
CA GLY A 108 -1.07 -7.76 5.44
C GLY A 108 0.44 -7.65 5.38
N GLN A 109 1.01 -6.51 5.70
CA GLN A 109 2.45 -6.36 5.74
C GLN A 109 2.99 -7.00 7.00
N SER A 110 3.36 -8.22 6.91
CA SER A 110 4.09 -8.85 7.98
C SER A 110 5.56 -8.75 7.64
N GLY A 111 6.38 -8.65 8.61
CA GLY A 111 7.80 -8.70 8.40
C GLY A 111 8.13 -9.97 7.64
N VAL A 112 9.12 -9.87 6.78
CA VAL A 112 9.47 -10.97 5.92
C VAL A 112 9.72 -12.23 6.71
N GLY A 113 10.56 -12.12 7.69
CA GLY A 113 10.84 -13.27 8.51
C GLY A 113 9.91 -13.39 9.66
N GLY A 114 9.09 -12.40 9.86
CA GLY A 114 8.29 -12.34 11.05
C GLY A 114 7.22 -13.37 11.12
N GLU A 115 6.78 -13.80 9.99
CA GLU A 115 5.66 -14.71 9.97
C GLU A 115 5.94 -15.97 10.77
N ALA A 116 7.05 -16.58 10.51
CA ALA A 116 7.36 -17.83 11.19
C ALA A 116 7.67 -17.60 12.66
N ALA A 117 8.45 -16.57 12.93
CA ALA A 117 8.88 -16.33 14.29
C ALA A 117 7.70 -15.93 15.18
N SER A 118 6.83 -15.10 14.64
CA SER A 118 5.73 -14.62 15.44
C SER A 118 4.78 -15.73 15.84
N ASP A 119 4.65 -16.72 15.00
CA ASP A 119 3.74 -17.82 15.31
C ASP A 119 4.18 -18.59 16.53
N THR A 120 5.46 -18.60 16.80
CA THR A 120 5.96 -19.37 17.93
C THR A 120 6.04 -18.54 19.19
N ASP A 121 5.88 -17.23 19.09
CA ASP A 121 6.03 -16.38 20.25
C ASP A 121 4.76 -16.23 21.04
N TYR A 122 3.62 -16.55 20.46
CA TYR A 122 2.35 -16.24 21.08
C TYR A 122 1.48 -17.45 21.20
N GLU A 123 0.70 -17.39 22.25
CA GLU A 123 -0.37 -18.34 22.46
C GLU A 123 -1.71 -17.64 22.42
N TRP A 124 -1.75 -16.48 21.88
CA TRP A 124 -2.96 -15.68 21.92
C TRP A 124 -4.09 -16.26 21.09
N GLN A 125 -3.76 -17.09 20.15
CA GLN A 125 -4.78 -17.76 19.38
C GLN A 125 -5.61 -18.69 20.24
N THR A 126 -5.12 -19.00 21.40
CA THR A 126 -5.87 -19.87 22.31
C THR A 126 -7.00 -19.16 23.01
N ILE A 127 -7.03 -17.91 22.89
CA ILE A 127 -8.02 -17.11 23.61
C ILE A 127 -9.44 -17.39 23.16
#